data_1c889a735749da4abc41e0f461ddd425
#
_entry.id   1c889a735749da4abc41e0f461ddd425
#
_cell.length_a   1.000
_cell.length_b   1.000
_cell.length_c   1.000
_cell.angle_alpha   90.00
_cell.angle_beta   90.00
_cell.angle_gamma   90.00
#
_symmetry.space_group_name_H-M   'P 1'
#
loop_
_entity.id
_entity.type
_entity.pdbx_description
1 polymer ?
#
loop_
_entity_poly.entity_id
_entity_poly.type
_entity_poly.pdbx_seq_one_letter_code
_entity_poly.pdbx_strand_id
1 'polypeptide(L)'
;MNMLDKVPSCYGYVILTYLYSWIMLGYLAAKVGGARKKYQVKYPAMYSDKDQIFNCIQRAHQNTLEVYPQWLVFQTIAAFVYPLTASVLGAIWVTSRFFYAWGYYTGDPSKRMNGAFGYIGYLGVVLMSIYISLQLLGVF
;
A
#
# COMPACT_ATOMS: atom_id res chain seq x y z
N MET A 1 15.14 -25.42 21.78
CA MET A 1 15.17 -24.99 20.36
C MET A 1 14.13 -23.89 20.17
N ASN A 2 14.57 -22.68 19.84
CA ASN A 2 13.69 -21.54 19.66
C ASN A 2 12.86 -21.75 18.38
N MET A 3 11.56 -21.38 18.42
CA MET A 3 10.69 -21.48 17.23
C MET A 3 11.24 -20.64 16.06
N LEU A 4 11.88 -19.52 16.36
CA LEU A 4 12.48 -18.65 15.34
C LEU A 4 13.62 -19.32 14.56
N ASP A 5 14.30 -20.31 15.14
CA ASP A 5 15.39 -21.02 14.47
C ASP A 5 14.90 -21.86 13.28
N LYS A 6 13.58 -22.12 13.21
CA LYS A 6 12.93 -22.86 12.13
C LYS A 6 12.44 -21.99 10.99
N VAL A 7 12.41 -20.67 11.17
CA VAL A 7 11.92 -19.72 10.17
C VAL A 7 13.10 -19.16 9.40
N PRO A 8 13.11 -19.25 8.06
CA PRO A 8 14.17 -18.63 7.26
C PRO A 8 14.31 -17.14 7.55
N SER A 9 15.54 -16.67 7.69
CA SER A 9 15.83 -15.26 8.05
C SER A 9 15.26 -14.24 7.07
N CYS A 10 15.06 -14.64 5.79
CA CYS A 10 14.46 -13.78 4.77
C CYS A 10 13.02 -13.33 5.08
N TYR A 11 12.30 -14.06 5.95
CA TYR A 11 10.99 -13.62 6.41
C TYR A 11 11.02 -12.33 7.25
N GLY A 12 12.20 -11.96 7.77
CA GLY A 12 12.40 -10.65 8.38
C GLY A 12 12.08 -9.50 7.43
N TYR A 13 12.43 -9.63 6.15
CA TYR A 13 12.10 -8.62 5.13
C TYR A 13 10.59 -8.53 4.85
N VAL A 14 9.88 -9.65 4.95
CA VAL A 14 8.41 -9.66 4.83
C VAL A 14 7.77 -8.84 5.95
N ILE A 15 8.22 -9.07 7.18
CA ILE A 15 7.75 -8.33 8.35
C ILE A 15 8.05 -6.83 8.19
N LEU A 16 9.27 -6.48 7.78
CA LEU A 16 9.65 -5.07 7.54
C LEU A 16 8.80 -4.43 6.45
N THR A 17 8.41 -5.17 5.41
CA THR A 17 7.52 -4.67 4.36
C THR A 17 6.13 -4.32 4.93
N TYR A 18 5.57 -5.16 5.79
CA TYR A 18 4.31 -4.86 6.46
C TYR A 18 4.42 -3.67 7.42
N LEU A 19 5.49 -3.60 8.20
CA LEU A 19 5.75 -2.44 9.07
C LEU A 19 5.90 -1.15 8.24
N TYR A 20 6.57 -1.21 7.11
CA TYR A 20 6.69 -0.09 6.17
C TYR A 20 5.31 0.35 5.65
N SER A 21 4.44 -0.60 5.30
CA SER A 21 3.07 -0.28 4.89
C SER A 21 2.25 0.37 6.01
N TRP A 22 2.44 -0.06 7.25
CA TRP A 22 1.81 0.54 8.42
C TRP A 22 2.26 1.98 8.63
N ILE A 23 3.55 2.26 8.51
CA ILE A 23 4.11 3.62 8.57
C ILE A 23 3.51 4.49 7.47
N MET A 24 3.42 3.97 6.25
CA MET A 24 2.80 4.68 5.12
C MET A 24 1.35 5.06 5.41
N LEU A 25 0.54 4.12 5.90
CA LEU A 25 -0.86 4.41 6.28
C LEU A 25 -0.94 5.47 7.38
N GLY A 26 -0.09 5.38 8.39
CA GLY A 26 -0.01 6.37 9.47
C GLY A 26 0.33 7.77 8.95
N TYR A 27 1.27 7.86 8.01
CA TYR A 27 1.63 9.10 7.35
C TYR A 27 0.43 9.72 6.59
N LEU A 28 -0.26 8.91 5.78
CA LEU A 28 -1.43 9.38 5.03
C LEU A 28 -2.55 9.85 5.97
N ALA A 29 -2.82 9.09 7.03
CA ALA A 29 -3.83 9.46 8.04
C ALA A 29 -3.47 10.77 8.75
N ALA A 30 -2.21 10.96 9.12
CA ALA A 30 -1.74 12.20 9.77
C ALA A 30 -1.90 13.41 8.85
N LYS A 31 -1.64 13.25 7.55
CA LYS A 31 -1.85 14.32 6.56
C LYS A 31 -3.33 14.71 6.46
N VAL A 32 -4.24 13.76 6.47
CA VAL A 32 -5.70 14.04 6.51
C VAL A 32 -6.08 14.76 7.78
N GLY A 33 -5.58 14.31 8.94
CA GLY A 33 -5.84 14.96 10.23
C GLY A 33 -5.39 16.42 10.26
N GLY A 34 -4.21 16.70 9.74
CA GLY A 34 -3.70 18.08 9.58
C GLY A 34 -4.54 18.91 8.62
N ALA A 35 -4.95 18.32 7.50
CA ALA A 35 -5.80 19.01 6.51
C ALA A 35 -7.20 19.31 7.07
N ARG A 36 -7.80 18.41 7.88
CA ARG A 36 -9.08 18.69 8.55
C ARG A 36 -9.02 19.95 9.40
N LYS A 37 -7.94 20.14 10.15
CA LYS A 37 -7.72 21.35 10.95
C LYS A 37 -7.56 22.57 10.07
N LYS A 38 -6.72 22.48 9.04
CA LYS A 38 -6.42 23.61 8.13
C LYS A 38 -7.66 24.08 7.36
N TYR A 39 -8.44 23.14 6.83
CA TYR A 39 -9.61 23.44 5.99
C TYR A 39 -10.93 23.39 6.75
N GLN A 40 -10.90 23.22 8.08
CA GLN A 40 -12.07 23.21 8.97
C GLN A 40 -13.14 22.18 8.58
N VAL A 41 -12.73 21.02 8.08
CA VAL A 41 -13.63 19.92 7.74
C VAL A 41 -13.85 19.05 8.97
N LYS A 42 -14.98 19.23 9.64
CA LYS A 42 -15.33 18.52 10.87
C LYS A 42 -15.87 17.11 10.58
N TYR A 43 -15.61 16.18 11.51
CA TYR A 43 -16.27 14.88 11.47
C TYR A 43 -17.78 15.02 11.61
N PRO A 44 -18.59 14.17 10.96
CA PRO A 44 -18.23 13.00 10.16
C PRO A 44 -18.02 13.28 8.67
N ALA A 45 -17.95 14.55 8.24
CA ALA A 45 -17.81 14.89 6.82
C ALA A 45 -16.54 14.25 6.23
N MET A 46 -16.70 13.54 5.13
CA MET A 46 -15.59 12.88 4.42
C MET A 46 -14.88 13.85 3.48
N TYR A 47 -15.62 14.71 2.82
CA TYR A 47 -15.14 15.66 1.83
C TYR A 47 -15.66 17.07 2.10
N SER A 48 -15.01 18.05 1.51
CA SER A 48 -15.40 19.46 1.54
C SER A 48 -16.11 19.85 0.25
N ASP A 49 -17.15 20.65 0.36
CA ASP A 49 -17.83 21.25 -0.81
C ASP A 49 -17.04 22.42 -1.42
N LYS A 50 -16.02 22.91 -0.70
CA LYS A 50 -15.29 24.13 -1.03
C LYS A 50 -13.81 23.89 -1.36
N ASP A 51 -13.18 22.91 -0.72
CA ASP A 51 -11.72 22.76 -0.70
C ASP A 51 -11.27 21.55 -1.50
N GLN A 52 -10.98 21.76 -2.78
CA GLN A 52 -10.48 20.69 -3.67
C GLN A 52 -9.16 20.09 -3.17
N ILE A 53 -8.28 20.90 -2.59
CA ILE A 53 -7.00 20.39 -2.05
C ILE A 53 -7.25 19.42 -0.89
N PHE A 54 -8.17 19.77 0.02
CA PHE A 54 -8.57 18.84 1.09
C PHE A 54 -9.08 17.52 0.52
N ASN A 55 -9.96 17.59 -0.48
CA ASN A 55 -10.53 16.41 -1.11
C ASN A 55 -9.46 15.53 -1.75
N CYS A 56 -8.44 16.11 -2.35
CA CYS A 56 -7.29 15.39 -2.89
C CYS A 56 -6.48 14.68 -1.80
N ILE A 57 -6.23 15.36 -0.68
CA ILE A 57 -5.50 14.77 0.47
C ILE A 57 -6.31 13.60 1.05
N GLN A 58 -7.60 13.79 1.25
CA GLN A 58 -8.50 12.74 1.74
C GLN A 58 -8.57 11.57 0.76
N ARG A 59 -8.66 11.85 -0.55
CA ARG A 59 -8.77 10.81 -1.57
C ARG A 59 -7.51 9.95 -1.66
N ALA A 60 -6.33 10.54 -1.48
CA ALA A 60 -5.08 9.79 -1.44
C ALA A 60 -5.09 8.72 -0.34
N HIS A 61 -5.56 9.06 0.85
CA HIS A 61 -5.70 8.12 1.96
C HIS A 61 -6.80 7.09 1.70
N GLN A 62 -8.00 7.53 1.32
CA GLN A 62 -9.14 6.64 1.10
C GLN A 62 -8.88 5.62 -0.01
N ASN A 63 -8.33 6.04 -1.14
CA ASN A 63 -7.98 5.11 -2.21
C ASN A 63 -6.96 4.07 -1.75
N THR A 64 -5.98 4.49 -0.95
CA THR A 64 -5.00 3.54 -0.41
C THR A 64 -5.66 2.52 0.50
N LEU A 65 -6.59 2.93 1.38
CA LEU A 65 -7.35 2.01 2.23
C LEU A 65 -8.22 1.05 1.41
N GLU A 66 -8.80 1.50 0.30
CA GLU A 66 -9.63 0.66 -0.58
C GLU A 66 -8.84 -0.49 -1.21
N VAL A 67 -7.60 -0.26 -1.59
CA VAL A 67 -6.74 -1.27 -2.23
C VAL A 67 -5.89 -2.06 -1.23
N TYR A 68 -5.73 -1.57 -0.01
CA TYR A 68 -4.85 -2.16 1.00
C TYR A 68 -5.22 -3.60 1.38
N PRO A 69 -6.49 -3.97 1.62
CA PRO A 69 -6.86 -5.35 1.92
C PRO A 69 -6.51 -6.31 0.79
N GLN A 70 -6.71 -5.91 -0.45
CA GLN A 70 -6.38 -6.70 -1.63
C GLN A 70 -4.87 -6.93 -1.71
N TRP A 71 -4.08 -5.86 -1.52
CA TRP A 71 -2.63 -5.97 -1.48
C TRP A 71 -2.16 -6.88 -0.35
N LEU A 72 -2.71 -6.76 0.86
CA LEU A 72 -2.34 -7.62 1.99
C LEU A 72 -2.53 -9.11 1.68
N VAL A 73 -3.64 -9.46 1.05
CA VAL A 73 -3.94 -10.86 0.69
C VAL A 73 -2.89 -11.39 -0.28
N PHE A 74 -2.67 -10.72 -1.41
CA PHE A 74 -1.75 -11.19 -2.44
C PHE A 74 -0.28 -11.07 -2.01
N GLN A 75 0.07 -10.03 -1.25
CA GLN A 75 1.40 -9.89 -0.64
C GLN A 75 1.70 -11.06 0.29
N THR A 76 0.75 -11.48 1.11
CA THR A 76 0.90 -12.58 2.05
C THR A 76 1.07 -13.91 1.31
N ILE A 77 0.23 -14.19 0.32
CA ILE A 77 0.32 -15.41 -0.50
C ILE A 77 1.68 -15.49 -1.19
N ALA A 78 2.10 -14.41 -1.85
CA ALA A 78 3.38 -14.35 -2.55
C ALA A 78 4.56 -14.51 -1.57
N ALA A 79 4.51 -13.83 -0.43
CA ALA A 79 5.57 -13.87 0.58
C ALA A 79 5.72 -15.25 1.24
N PHE A 80 4.63 -16.00 1.35
CA PHE A 80 4.67 -17.34 1.93
C PHE A 80 5.58 -18.28 1.15
N VAL A 81 5.61 -18.18 -0.17
CA VAL A 81 6.43 -19.04 -1.05
C VAL A 81 7.71 -18.35 -1.50
N TYR A 82 7.64 -17.06 -1.84
CA TYR A 82 8.76 -16.27 -2.38
C TYR A 82 9.03 -15.02 -1.54
N PRO A 83 9.52 -15.15 -0.30
CA PRO A 83 9.60 -14.05 0.66
C PRO A 83 10.43 -12.86 0.18
N LEU A 84 11.59 -13.09 -0.44
CA LEU A 84 12.44 -11.99 -0.91
C LEU A 84 11.82 -11.23 -2.07
N THR A 85 11.34 -11.92 -3.09
CA THR A 85 10.72 -11.31 -4.27
C THR A 85 9.46 -10.55 -3.88
N ALA A 86 8.62 -11.14 -3.02
CA ALA A 86 7.42 -10.49 -2.52
C ALA A 86 7.76 -9.23 -1.70
N SER A 87 8.83 -9.27 -0.90
CA SER A 87 9.27 -8.09 -0.12
C SER A 87 9.71 -6.94 -1.03
N VAL A 88 10.44 -7.22 -2.11
CA VAL A 88 10.85 -6.21 -3.09
C VAL A 88 9.63 -5.60 -3.77
N LEU A 89 8.72 -6.43 -4.28
CA LEU A 89 7.49 -5.99 -4.94
C LEU A 89 6.60 -5.19 -3.98
N GLY A 90 6.47 -5.65 -2.75
CA GLY A 90 5.72 -4.95 -1.71
C GLY A 90 6.32 -3.58 -1.37
N ALA A 91 7.63 -3.50 -1.25
CA ALA A 91 8.33 -2.22 -1.02
C ALA A 91 8.12 -1.24 -2.17
N ILE A 92 8.12 -1.70 -3.42
CA ILE A 92 7.81 -0.89 -4.60
C ILE A 92 6.39 -0.32 -4.49
N TRP A 93 5.41 -1.16 -4.15
CA TRP A 93 4.02 -0.70 -4.02
C TRP A 93 3.88 0.31 -2.88
N VAL A 94 4.39 0.02 -1.69
CA VAL A 94 4.31 0.94 -0.54
C VAL A 94 4.95 2.28 -0.85
N THR A 95 6.15 2.28 -1.43
CA THR A 95 6.84 3.51 -1.86
C THR A 95 6.01 4.29 -2.86
N SER A 96 5.37 3.63 -3.81
CA SER A 96 4.52 4.27 -4.80
C SER A 96 3.34 5.02 -4.19
N ARG A 97 2.83 4.55 -3.05
CA ARG A 97 1.71 5.22 -2.36
C ARG A 97 2.09 6.59 -1.81
N PHE A 98 3.34 6.80 -1.42
CA PHE A 98 3.84 8.13 -1.09
C PHE A 98 3.84 9.05 -2.32
N PHE A 99 4.37 8.59 -3.45
CA PHE A 99 4.38 9.37 -4.70
C PHE A 99 2.97 9.66 -5.21
N TYR A 100 2.06 8.70 -5.11
CA TYR A 100 0.65 8.87 -5.39
C TYR A 100 0.03 9.98 -4.55
N ALA A 101 0.27 9.95 -3.24
CA ALA A 101 -0.23 10.95 -2.30
C ALA A 101 0.38 12.33 -2.56
N TRP A 102 1.69 12.41 -2.74
CA TRP A 102 2.36 13.68 -3.02
C TRP A 102 1.86 14.32 -4.32
N GLY A 103 1.55 13.52 -5.33
CA GLY A 103 0.89 13.99 -6.54
C GLY A 103 -0.47 14.62 -6.24
N TYR A 104 -1.29 13.94 -5.46
CA TYR A 104 -2.59 14.45 -5.04
C TYR A 104 -2.49 15.72 -4.17
N TYR A 105 -1.46 15.84 -3.33
CA TYR A 105 -1.30 16.99 -2.42
C TYR A 105 -1.06 18.31 -3.17
N THR A 106 -0.73 18.27 -4.44
CA THR A 106 -0.66 19.47 -5.30
C THR A 106 -2.04 20.09 -5.58
N GLY A 107 -3.14 19.37 -5.31
CA GLY A 107 -4.49 19.76 -5.65
C GLY A 107 -4.92 19.37 -7.09
N ASP A 108 -4.01 18.82 -7.87
CA ASP A 108 -4.27 18.28 -9.21
C ASP A 108 -4.44 16.76 -9.17
N PRO A 109 -5.67 16.23 -9.31
CA PRO A 109 -5.91 14.79 -9.25
C PRO A 109 -5.14 13.97 -10.28
N SER A 110 -4.76 14.56 -11.42
CA SER A 110 -4.03 13.86 -12.46
C SER A 110 -2.63 13.45 -12.02
N LYS A 111 -2.01 14.23 -11.13
CA LYS A 111 -0.66 13.98 -10.60
C LYS A 111 -0.56 12.77 -9.68
N ARG A 112 -1.69 12.16 -9.30
CA ARG A 112 -1.68 10.85 -8.62
C ARG A 112 -0.93 9.79 -9.43
N MET A 113 -0.86 9.95 -10.75
CA MET A 113 -0.15 9.05 -11.65
C MET A 113 1.37 9.02 -11.42
N ASN A 114 1.92 9.94 -10.62
CA ASN A 114 3.31 9.87 -10.16
C ASN A 114 3.59 8.57 -9.37
N GLY A 115 2.55 7.95 -8.81
CA GLY A 115 2.62 6.65 -8.14
C GLY A 115 2.30 5.46 -9.05
N ALA A 116 2.16 5.63 -10.35
CA ALA A 116 1.77 4.56 -11.28
C ALA A 116 2.74 3.38 -11.30
N PHE A 117 4.02 3.60 -11.00
CA PHE A 117 5.02 2.52 -10.89
C PHE A 117 4.66 1.46 -9.82
N GLY A 118 3.77 1.79 -8.89
CA GLY A 118 3.26 0.85 -7.90
C GLY A 118 2.50 -0.33 -8.48
N TYR A 119 1.97 -0.21 -9.68
CA TYR A 119 1.34 -1.34 -10.37
C TYR A 119 2.33 -2.48 -10.62
N ILE A 120 3.62 -2.20 -10.76
CA ILE A 120 4.66 -3.24 -10.86
C ILE A 120 4.64 -4.11 -9.59
N GLY A 121 4.63 -3.49 -8.42
CA GLY A 121 4.58 -4.21 -7.14
C GLY A 121 3.24 -4.89 -6.90
N TYR A 122 2.14 -4.18 -7.11
CA TYR A 122 0.80 -4.70 -6.87
C TYR A 122 0.44 -5.86 -7.80
N LEU A 123 0.55 -5.66 -9.11
CA LEU A 123 0.28 -6.71 -10.08
C LEU A 123 1.32 -7.82 -10.02
N GLY A 124 2.55 -7.51 -9.63
CA GLY A 124 3.59 -8.51 -9.41
C GLY A 124 3.18 -9.56 -8.37
N VAL A 125 2.68 -9.15 -7.21
CA VAL A 125 2.23 -10.10 -6.18
C VAL A 125 0.95 -10.82 -6.57
N VAL A 126 0.07 -10.20 -7.35
CA VAL A 126 -1.12 -10.86 -7.92
C VAL A 126 -0.70 -11.98 -8.88
N LEU A 127 0.19 -11.68 -9.83
CA LEU A 127 0.69 -12.66 -10.80
C LEU A 127 1.46 -13.80 -10.10
N MET A 128 2.24 -13.49 -9.08
CA MET A 128 2.90 -14.51 -8.26
C MET A 128 1.88 -15.42 -7.56
N SER A 129 0.79 -14.86 -7.06
CA SER A 129 -0.26 -15.65 -6.41
C SER A 129 -0.96 -16.57 -7.41
N ILE A 130 -1.20 -16.11 -8.64
CA ILE A 130 -1.72 -16.94 -9.73
C ILE A 130 -0.72 -18.08 -10.04
N TYR A 131 0.56 -17.75 -10.18
CA TYR A 131 1.60 -18.73 -10.45
C TYR A 131 1.68 -19.82 -9.37
N ILE A 132 1.66 -19.43 -8.10
CA ILE A 132 1.63 -20.35 -6.96
C ILE A 132 0.40 -21.26 -7.01
N SER A 133 -0.76 -20.69 -7.32
CA SER A 133 -2.00 -21.46 -7.46
C SER A 133 -1.89 -22.54 -8.54
N LEU A 134 -1.35 -22.19 -9.71
CA LEU A 134 -1.16 -23.13 -10.82
C LEU A 134 -0.16 -24.24 -10.49
N GLN A 135 0.93 -23.90 -9.77
CA GLN A 135 1.88 -24.90 -9.27
C GLN A 135 1.21 -25.89 -8.30
N LEU A 136 0.41 -25.39 -7.35
CA LEU A 136 -0.30 -26.24 -6.38
C LEU A 136 -1.32 -27.16 -7.07
N LEU A 137 -1.91 -26.73 -8.17
CA LEU A 137 -2.85 -27.53 -8.97
C LEU A 137 -2.16 -28.50 -9.94
N GLY A 138 -0.82 -28.49 -9.99
CA GLY A 138 -0.07 -29.39 -10.85
C GLY A 138 -0.19 -29.08 -12.35
N VAL A 139 -0.42 -27.81 -12.69
CA VAL A 139 -0.50 -27.38 -14.12
C VAL A 139 0.91 -27.35 -14.74
N PHE A 140 1.94 -27.05 -13.93
CA PHE A 140 3.38 -27.12 -14.28
C PHE A 140 4.25 -27.19 -13.04
#